data_14a3c10bb3b2fde503e6a79eba2cc41d
#
_entry.id   14a3c10bb3b2fde503e6a79eba2cc41d
#
_cell.length_a   1.000
_cell.length_b   1.000
_cell.length_c   1.000
_cell.angle_alpha   90.00
_cell.angle_beta   90.00
_cell.angle_gamma   90.00
#
_symmetry.space_group_name_H-M   'P 1'
#
loop_
_entity.id
_entity.type
_entity.pdbx_description
1 polymer ?
#
loop_
_entity_poly.entity_id
_entity_poly.type
_entity_poly.pdbx_seq_one_letter_code
_entity_poly.pdbx_strand_id
1 'polypeptide(L)'
;MSMTARGPDVISRQLYRYDRVHEPLPNLAAFDEAAVRRYRSQGFIAIENVFTPEEIDSAMAGIGALIGKGDPQIISFEEGVDVSSLSASEREGVVRKCMGFVEHEPRLAAVARHERFLNVVRTLLGCDVALLQDMALLKPPFLGREKPWHQDGAYFQYGPPDLVIGTWVALDPATPSNGCMHVIPGSHSRGPKAHYHDRDCQLPDETIDIDQDVTVPLKPGGVLFFHALLHHGTPPNRSPDRRRAVQFHYRSVNARKLSLEENRAMFHDEHGWAACNGWSYDIPVRKVPT
;
A
#
# COMPACT_ATOMS: atom_id res chain seq x y z
N MET A 1 2.74 -9.97 -36.46
CA MET A 1 2.84 -8.49 -36.28
C MET A 1 3.80 -8.25 -35.13
N SER A 2 4.93 -7.60 -35.38
CA SER A 2 5.95 -7.31 -34.39
C SER A 2 5.37 -6.39 -33.30
N MET A 3 5.26 -6.89 -32.06
CA MET A 3 5.05 -6.03 -30.88
C MET A 3 6.33 -5.20 -30.70
N THR A 4 6.32 -3.98 -31.19
CA THR A 4 7.34 -2.99 -30.81
C THR A 4 7.23 -2.82 -29.29
N ALA A 5 8.29 -3.16 -28.56
CA ALA A 5 8.39 -2.97 -27.12
C ALA A 5 8.06 -1.51 -26.79
N ARG A 6 6.89 -1.27 -26.23
CA ARG A 6 6.48 0.04 -25.72
C ARG A 6 7.23 0.28 -24.43
N GLY A 7 7.89 1.43 -24.30
CA GLY A 7 8.60 1.77 -23.06
C GLY A 7 7.64 1.77 -21.85
N PRO A 8 8.15 1.49 -20.63
CA PRO A 8 7.34 1.36 -19.40
C PRO A 8 6.35 2.51 -19.16
N ASP A 9 6.72 3.73 -19.53
CA ASP A 9 5.88 4.91 -19.39
C ASP A 9 4.65 4.92 -20.31
N VAL A 10 4.75 4.32 -21.51
CA VAL A 10 3.63 4.26 -22.46
C VAL A 10 2.61 3.22 -22.00
N ILE A 11 3.08 2.09 -21.49
CA ILE A 11 2.22 1.02 -20.97
C ILE A 11 1.47 1.55 -19.75
N SER A 12 2.17 2.17 -18.80
CA SER A 12 1.57 2.72 -17.58
C SER A 12 0.45 3.73 -17.85
N ARG A 13 0.59 4.59 -18.90
CA ARG A 13 -0.46 5.56 -19.26
C ARG A 13 -1.75 4.91 -19.74
N GLN A 14 -1.70 3.70 -20.25
CA GLN A 14 -2.86 2.98 -20.77
C GLN A 14 -3.59 2.17 -19.67
N LEU A 15 -2.92 1.95 -18.53
CA LEU A 15 -3.40 1.11 -17.44
C LEU A 15 -4.06 1.88 -16.30
N TYR A 16 -4.22 3.20 -16.42
CA TYR A 16 -4.85 4.04 -15.40
C TYR A 16 -5.84 5.02 -16.02
N ARG A 17 -7.00 5.16 -15.38
CA ARG A 17 -8.03 6.15 -15.73
C ARG A 17 -8.06 7.23 -14.66
N TYR A 18 -8.55 8.43 -15.03
CA TYR A 18 -8.60 9.59 -14.14
C TYR A 18 -9.96 10.27 -14.16
N ASP A 19 -10.92 9.68 -14.83
CA ASP A 19 -12.29 10.19 -15.00
C ASP A 19 -13.22 9.84 -13.84
N ARG A 20 -12.85 8.85 -13.03
CA ARG A 20 -13.55 8.48 -11.81
C ARG A 20 -12.68 8.76 -10.59
N VAL A 21 -13.11 9.68 -9.76
CA VAL A 21 -12.40 10.09 -8.55
C VAL A 21 -13.26 9.73 -7.33
N HIS A 22 -12.66 8.97 -6.41
CA HIS A 22 -13.32 8.62 -5.14
C HIS A 22 -13.38 9.83 -4.21
N GLU A 23 -14.53 9.99 -3.56
CA GLU A 23 -14.73 11.00 -2.53
C GLU A 23 -14.60 10.33 -1.14
N PRO A 24 -13.52 10.60 -0.39
CA PRO A 24 -13.30 10.00 0.92
C PRO A 24 -14.34 10.48 1.94
N LEU A 25 -14.58 9.68 2.98
CA LEU A 25 -15.30 10.17 4.16
C LEU A 25 -14.54 11.35 4.78
N PRO A 26 -15.22 12.39 5.26
CA PRO A 26 -14.56 13.63 5.72
C PRO A 26 -13.71 13.45 6.99
N ASN A 27 -14.04 12.46 7.83
CA ASN A 27 -13.33 12.14 9.07
C ASN A 27 -13.85 10.83 9.69
N LEU A 28 -13.27 10.43 10.82
CA LEU A 28 -13.68 9.22 11.55
C LEU A 28 -15.11 9.25 12.10
N ALA A 29 -15.71 10.43 12.34
CA ALA A 29 -17.09 10.52 12.81
C ALA A 29 -18.11 10.09 11.73
N ALA A 30 -17.72 10.13 10.47
CA ALA A 30 -18.53 9.63 9.35
C ALA A 30 -18.36 8.11 9.09
N PHE A 31 -17.51 7.44 9.86
CA PHE A 31 -17.31 5.99 9.75
C PHE A 31 -18.36 5.24 10.57
N ASP A 32 -19.41 4.83 9.90
CA ASP A 32 -20.58 4.16 10.45
C ASP A 32 -20.80 2.76 9.84
N GLU A 33 -21.91 2.11 10.18
CA GLU A 33 -22.25 0.80 9.61
C GLU A 33 -22.44 0.83 8.08
N ALA A 34 -22.88 1.95 7.50
CA ALA A 34 -22.99 2.07 6.05
C ALA A 34 -21.61 2.08 5.40
N ALA A 35 -20.62 2.72 6.05
CA ALA A 35 -19.23 2.69 5.65
C ALA A 35 -18.64 1.26 5.70
N VAL A 36 -18.95 0.49 6.75
CA VAL A 36 -18.54 -0.92 6.86
C VAL A 36 -19.17 -1.75 5.74
N ARG A 37 -20.47 -1.56 5.46
CA ARG A 37 -21.13 -2.25 4.32
C ARG A 37 -20.49 -1.88 2.98
N ARG A 38 -20.12 -0.61 2.80
CA ARG A 38 -19.41 -0.14 1.59
C ARG A 38 -18.04 -0.81 1.45
N TYR A 39 -17.26 -0.88 2.52
CA TYR A 39 -15.98 -1.61 2.52
C TYR A 39 -16.19 -3.08 2.10
N ARG A 40 -17.18 -3.76 2.67
CA ARG A 40 -17.48 -5.18 2.33
C ARG A 40 -17.87 -5.38 0.87
N SER A 41 -18.57 -4.42 0.26
CA SER A 41 -19.01 -4.52 -1.15
C SER A 41 -17.96 -4.06 -2.14
N GLN A 42 -17.17 -3.02 -1.81
CA GLN A 42 -16.20 -2.42 -2.72
C GLN A 42 -14.77 -2.89 -2.47
N GLY A 43 -14.47 -3.45 -1.29
CA GLY A 43 -13.13 -3.88 -0.91
C GLY A 43 -12.24 -2.77 -0.38
N PHE A 44 -12.74 -1.54 -0.25
CA PHE A 44 -11.99 -0.42 0.30
C PHE A 44 -12.88 0.66 0.88
N ILE A 45 -12.27 1.51 1.72
CA ILE A 45 -12.84 2.78 2.18
C ILE A 45 -11.71 3.78 2.42
N ALA A 46 -11.92 5.03 2.04
CA ALA A 46 -10.99 6.11 2.29
C ALA A 46 -11.61 7.11 3.28
N ILE A 47 -10.80 7.57 4.24
CA ILE A 47 -11.22 8.48 5.31
C ILE A 47 -10.17 9.59 5.45
N GLU A 48 -10.58 10.84 5.36
CA GLU A 48 -9.74 12.01 5.62
C GLU A 48 -9.62 12.29 7.12
N ASN A 49 -8.61 13.06 7.50
CA ASN A 49 -8.43 13.56 8.88
C ASN A 49 -8.42 12.45 9.95
N VAL A 50 -7.84 11.30 9.63
CA VAL A 50 -7.62 10.21 10.61
C VAL A 50 -6.48 10.59 11.55
N PHE A 51 -5.43 11.20 11.01
CA PHE A 51 -4.28 11.71 11.75
C PHE A 51 -4.25 13.23 11.69
N THR A 52 -3.79 13.87 12.79
CA THR A 52 -3.62 15.32 12.87
C THR A 52 -2.38 15.78 12.11
N PRO A 53 -2.26 17.06 11.76
CA PRO A 53 -1.04 17.60 11.16
C PRO A 53 0.22 17.31 11.98
N GLU A 54 0.14 17.44 13.32
CA GLU A 54 1.28 17.18 14.22
C GLU A 54 1.70 15.70 14.23
N GLU A 55 0.75 14.78 14.15
CA GLU A 55 1.03 13.33 14.02
C GLU A 55 1.71 13.03 12.68
N ILE A 56 1.29 13.69 11.61
CA ILE A 56 1.91 13.57 10.28
C ILE A 56 3.32 14.17 10.26
N ASP A 57 3.52 15.36 10.83
CA ASP A 57 4.84 16.00 10.95
C ASP A 57 5.80 15.10 11.75
N SER A 58 5.32 14.50 12.84
CA SER A 58 6.10 13.53 13.62
C SER A 58 6.49 12.31 12.80
N ALA A 59 5.56 11.73 12.02
CA ALA A 59 5.83 10.61 11.14
C ALA A 59 6.85 10.97 10.05
N MET A 60 6.72 12.15 9.47
CA MET A 60 7.66 12.70 8.48
C MET A 60 9.08 12.85 9.05
N ALA A 61 9.19 13.39 10.27
CA ALA A 61 10.47 13.45 10.97
C ALA A 61 11.06 12.05 11.25
N GLY A 62 10.18 11.05 11.49
CA GLY A 62 10.57 9.65 11.61
C GLY A 62 11.19 9.08 10.33
N ILE A 63 10.57 9.33 9.18
CA ILE A 63 11.12 8.93 7.88
C ILE A 63 12.47 9.61 7.63
N GLY A 64 12.57 10.92 7.88
CA GLY A 64 13.84 11.64 7.74
C GLY A 64 14.96 11.05 8.60
N ALA A 65 14.64 10.65 9.84
CA ALA A 65 15.61 10.01 10.74
C ALA A 65 16.05 8.62 10.25
N LEU A 66 15.12 7.81 9.70
CA LEU A 66 15.48 6.52 9.09
C LEU A 66 16.43 6.72 7.91
N ILE A 67 16.09 7.63 7.01
CA ILE A 67 16.92 7.93 5.83
C ILE A 67 18.30 8.46 6.26
N GLY A 68 18.35 9.32 7.29
CA GLY A 68 19.61 9.83 7.86
C GLY A 68 20.50 8.75 8.46
N LYS A 69 19.94 7.69 9.05
CA LYS A 69 20.69 6.52 9.53
C LYS A 69 21.29 5.68 8.40
N GLY A 70 20.62 5.65 7.24
CA GLY A 70 21.12 5.00 6.04
C GLY A 70 21.20 3.47 6.12
N ASP A 71 20.40 2.80 6.96
CA ASP A 71 20.44 1.35 7.12
C ASP A 71 19.95 0.64 5.83
N PRO A 72 20.82 -0.10 5.15
CA PRO A 72 20.48 -0.77 3.89
C PRO A 72 19.48 -1.93 4.07
N GLN A 73 19.25 -2.41 5.28
CA GLN A 73 18.22 -3.41 5.56
C GLN A 73 16.83 -2.78 5.61
N ILE A 74 16.74 -1.48 5.91
CA ILE A 74 15.49 -0.74 6.01
C ILE A 74 15.20 0.03 4.72
N ILE A 75 16.20 0.60 4.07
CA ILE A 75 16.05 1.55 2.96
C ILE A 75 16.32 0.88 1.61
N SER A 76 15.44 1.15 0.65
CA SER A 76 15.66 0.82 -0.76
C SER A 76 15.55 2.09 -1.61
N PHE A 77 16.43 2.21 -2.60
CA PHE A 77 16.50 3.34 -3.51
C PHE A 77 15.83 3.02 -4.85
N GLU A 78 15.56 4.04 -5.65
CA GLU A 78 15.11 3.85 -7.03
C GLU A 78 16.22 3.15 -7.84
N GLU A 79 15.81 2.27 -8.77
CA GLU A 79 16.75 1.50 -9.60
C GLU A 79 17.52 2.40 -10.56
N GLY A 80 18.76 1.99 -10.86
CA GLY A 80 19.62 2.71 -11.80
C GLY A 80 20.29 3.97 -11.21
N VAL A 81 20.05 4.26 -9.91
CA VAL A 81 20.67 5.40 -9.23
C VAL A 81 21.95 4.94 -8.51
N ASP A 82 23.09 5.53 -8.85
CA ASP A 82 24.31 5.34 -8.08
C ASP A 82 24.27 6.23 -6.82
N VAL A 83 23.90 5.61 -5.70
CA VAL A 83 23.79 6.29 -4.39
C VAL A 83 25.13 6.51 -3.69
N SER A 84 26.22 5.91 -4.16
CA SER A 84 27.53 5.99 -3.52
C SER A 84 28.11 7.40 -3.59
N SER A 85 27.81 8.12 -4.66
CA SER A 85 28.27 9.50 -4.92
C SER A 85 27.37 10.58 -4.32
N LEU A 86 26.19 10.21 -3.77
CA LEU A 86 25.19 11.16 -3.30
C LEU A 86 25.43 11.58 -1.85
N SER A 87 25.25 12.87 -1.57
CA SER A 87 25.10 13.40 -0.20
C SER A 87 23.85 12.84 0.49
N ALA A 88 23.76 12.98 1.81
CA ALA A 88 22.59 12.54 2.57
C ALA A 88 21.28 13.18 2.08
N SER A 89 21.30 14.46 1.73
CA SER A 89 20.13 15.18 1.19
C SER A 89 19.73 14.67 -0.19
N GLU A 90 20.70 14.38 -1.06
CA GLU A 90 20.43 13.84 -2.40
C GLU A 90 19.91 12.41 -2.32
N ARG A 91 20.43 11.58 -1.40
CA ARG A 91 19.91 10.22 -1.15
C ARG A 91 18.44 10.23 -0.77
N GLU A 92 18.01 11.18 0.08
CA GLU A 92 16.58 11.34 0.40
C GLU A 92 15.72 11.53 -0.87
N GLY A 93 16.26 12.23 -1.86
CA GLY A 93 15.60 12.48 -3.14
C GLY A 93 15.38 11.24 -4.02
N VAL A 94 16.03 10.12 -3.72
CA VAL A 94 16.01 8.88 -4.53
C VAL A 94 15.57 7.65 -3.73
N VAL A 95 15.17 7.83 -2.46
CA VAL A 95 14.59 6.72 -1.67
C VAL A 95 13.24 6.33 -2.25
N ARG A 96 13.07 5.04 -2.53
CA ARG A 96 11.83 4.44 -3.01
C ARG A 96 10.96 3.93 -1.86
N LYS A 97 11.55 3.22 -0.91
CA LYS A 97 10.82 2.67 0.24
C LYS A 97 11.71 2.43 1.45
N CYS A 98 11.07 2.46 2.62
CA CYS A 98 11.63 1.93 3.86
C CYS A 98 10.74 0.80 4.35
N MET A 99 11.31 -0.25 4.93
CA MET A 99 10.58 -1.42 5.45
C MET A 99 11.16 -1.83 6.80
N GLY A 100 10.33 -2.41 7.66
CA GLY A 100 10.81 -2.96 8.91
C GLY A 100 11.16 -1.91 9.98
N PHE A 101 10.49 -0.78 9.97
CA PHE A 101 10.87 0.35 10.79
C PHE A 101 10.13 0.46 12.13
N VAL A 102 9.02 -0.24 12.34
CA VAL A 102 8.18 -0.09 13.55
C VAL A 102 8.96 -0.45 14.84
N GLU A 103 9.94 -1.33 14.76
CA GLU A 103 10.79 -1.67 15.90
C GLU A 103 11.97 -0.72 16.09
N HIS A 104 12.26 0.16 15.12
CA HIS A 104 13.44 1.02 15.08
C HIS A 104 13.14 2.52 15.13
N GLU A 105 11.88 2.91 14.85
CA GLU A 105 11.48 4.32 14.80
C GLU A 105 10.16 4.55 15.56
N PRO A 106 10.24 5.07 16.81
CA PRO A 106 9.07 5.21 17.69
C PRO A 106 7.93 6.07 17.12
N ARG A 107 8.25 7.10 16.33
CA ARG A 107 7.25 7.99 15.71
C ARG A 107 6.40 7.26 14.68
N LEU A 108 7.00 6.39 13.88
CA LEU A 108 6.29 5.55 12.93
C LEU A 108 5.56 4.38 13.62
N ALA A 109 6.15 3.86 14.70
CA ALA A 109 5.47 2.89 15.57
C ALA A 109 4.21 3.46 16.21
N ALA A 110 4.20 4.77 16.56
CA ALA A 110 3.03 5.44 17.09
C ALA A 110 1.89 5.51 16.05
N VAL A 111 2.20 5.74 14.76
CA VAL A 111 1.20 5.67 13.69
C VAL A 111 0.61 4.27 13.58
N ALA A 112 1.46 3.23 13.53
CA ALA A 112 1.02 1.84 13.41
C ALA A 112 0.17 1.35 14.60
N ARG A 113 0.33 1.96 15.78
CA ARG A 113 -0.37 1.59 17.01
C ARG A 113 -1.41 2.60 17.45
N HIS A 114 -1.72 3.57 16.61
CA HIS A 114 -2.67 4.64 16.92
C HIS A 114 -4.08 4.08 17.14
N GLU A 115 -4.66 4.28 18.33
CA GLU A 115 -5.86 3.55 18.74
C GLU A 115 -7.09 3.87 17.87
N ARG A 116 -7.33 5.15 17.54
CA ARG A 116 -8.46 5.52 16.66
C ARG A 116 -8.38 4.87 15.29
N PHE A 117 -7.18 4.79 14.73
CA PHE A 117 -6.91 4.12 13.46
C PHE A 117 -7.10 2.60 13.57
N LEU A 118 -6.56 1.96 14.62
CA LEU A 118 -6.72 0.52 14.87
C LEU A 118 -8.17 0.11 15.13
N ASN A 119 -8.99 1.00 15.70
CA ASN A 119 -10.41 0.73 15.88
C ASN A 119 -11.16 0.57 14.54
N VAL A 120 -10.78 1.34 13.50
CA VAL A 120 -11.31 1.12 12.16
C VAL A 120 -10.87 -0.25 11.62
N VAL A 121 -9.59 -0.58 11.75
CA VAL A 121 -9.04 -1.88 11.31
C VAL A 121 -9.76 -3.05 11.98
N ARG A 122 -9.91 -3.01 13.31
CA ARG A 122 -10.64 -4.05 14.08
C ARG A 122 -12.11 -4.15 13.66
N THR A 123 -12.76 -3.02 13.43
CA THR A 123 -14.17 -3.00 13.01
C THR A 123 -14.33 -3.64 11.62
N LEU A 124 -13.44 -3.33 10.69
CA LEU A 124 -13.49 -3.89 9.34
C LEU A 124 -13.19 -5.39 9.30
N LEU A 125 -12.24 -5.87 10.12
CA LEU A 125 -11.90 -7.30 10.25
C LEU A 125 -12.82 -8.04 11.24
N GLY A 126 -13.55 -7.33 12.10
CA GLY A 126 -14.47 -7.92 13.09
C GLY A 126 -13.77 -8.63 14.25
N CYS A 127 -12.49 -8.35 14.51
CA CYS A 127 -11.69 -9.03 15.54
C CYS A 127 -10.44 -8.24 15.94
N ASP A 128 -9.71 -8.74 16.94
CA ASP A 128 -8.38 -8.23 17.27
C ASP A 128 -7.38 -8.54 16.16
N VAL A 129 -6.35 -7.69 16.07
CA VAL A 129 -5.42 -7.69 14.96
C VAL A 129 -3.96 -7.74 15.42
N ALA A 130 -3.11 -8.24 14.54
CA ALA A 130 -1.66 -8.17 14.66
C ALA A 130 -1.08 -7.42 13.44
N LEU A 131 -0.04 -6.63 13.68
CA LEU A 131 0.71 -6.00 12.61
C LEU A 131 1.46 -7.10 11.83
N LEU A 132 1.27 -7.10 10.52
CA LEU A 132 1.86 -8.09 9.61
C LEU A 132 3.06 -7.50 8.86
N GLN A 133 2.96 -6.26 8.41
CA GLN A 133 4.03 -5.57 7.68
C GLN A 133 3.90 -4.06 7.84
N ASP A 134 5.04 -3.38 7.79
CA ASP A 134 5.14 -1.94 7.67
C ASP A 134 6.02 -1.56 6.47
N MET A 135 5.67 -0.51 5.80
CA MET A 135 6.50 0.11 4.77
C MET A 135 6.20 1.59 4.61
N ALA A 136 7.22 2.37 4.28
CA ALA A 136 7.05 3.71 3.73
C ALA A 136 7.31 3.66 2.23
N LEU A 137 6.40 4.24 1.47
CA LEU A 137 6.40 4.24 0.01
C LEU A 137 6.60 5.67 -0.46
N LEU A 138 7.76 5.94 -1.05
CA LEU A 138 8.15 7.27 -1.47
C LEU A 138 8.18 7.33 -2.99
N LYS A 139 7.58 8.39 -3.54
CA LYS A 139 7.68 8.72 -4.97
C LYS A 139 8.33 10.08 -5.13
N PRO A 140 9.66 10.12 -5.37
CA PRO A 140 10.35 11.36 -5.68
C PRO A 140 9.75 12.05 -6.92
N PRO A 141 9.87 13.41 -7.03
CA PRO A 141 9.42 14.15 -8.20
C PRO A 141 10.01 13.58 -9.49
N PHE A 142 9.16 13.34 -10.48
CA PHE A 142 9.50 12.84 -11.82
C PHE A 142 10.27 11.51 -11.90
N LEU A 143 10.70 10.96 -10.75
CA LEU A 143 11.50 9.73 -10.66
C LEU A 143 10.72 8.56 -10.07
N GLY A 144 9.76 8.81 -9.18
CA GLY A 144 9.00 7.77 -8.48
C GLY A 144 8.27 6.84 -9.45
N ARG A 145 8.67 5.56 -9.47
CA ARG A 145 8.15 4.56 -10.41
C ARG A 145 6.74 4.10 -10.08
N GLU A 146 6.08 3.52 -11.06
CA GLU A 146 4.85 2.76 -10.91
C GLU A 146 4.99 1.65 -9.85
N LYS A 147 3.91 1.39 -9.12
CA LYS A 147 3.64 0.07 -8.55
C LYS A 147 2.48 -0.51 -9.34
N PRO A 148 2.74 -1.50 -10.22
CA PRO A 148 1.72 -2.07 -11.09
C PRO A 148 0.54 -2.66 -10.32
N TRP A 149 -0.56 -2.91 -11.02
CA TRP A 149 -1.74 -3.54 -10.45
C TRP A 149 -1.43 -4.89 -9.81
N HIS A 150 -1.84 -5.07 -8.56
CA HIS A 150 -1.56 -6.28 -7.77
C HIS A 150 -2.61 -6.48 -6.67
N GLN A 151 -2.51 -7.62 -6.00
CA GLN A 151 -3.21 -7.94 -4.76
C GLN A 151 -2.16 -8.12 -3.67
N ASP A 152 -2.29 -7.42 -2.56
CA ASP A 152 -1.33 -7.55 -1.44
C ASP A 152 -1.32 -8.95 -0.82
N GLY A 153 -2.46 -9.66 -0.89
CA GLY A 153 -2.56 -11.04 -0.43
C GLY A 153 -1.54 -12.00 -1.05
N ALA A 154 -1.06 -11.71 -2.26
CA ALA A 154 -0.05 -12.53 -2.93
C ALA A 154 1.32 -12.48 -2.23
N TYR A 155 1.58 -11.45 -1.43
CA TYR A 155 2.84 -11.27 -0.71
C TYR A 155 2.88 -11.98 0.64
N PHE A 156 1.72 -12.39 1.18
CA PHE A 156 1.61 -12.90 2.54
C PHE A 156 1.22 -14.36 2.60
N GLN A 157 1.94 -15.12 3.43
CA GLN A 157 1.59 -16.49 3.75
C GLN A 157 0.66 -16.55 4.97
N TYR A 158 -0.46 -15.80 4.91
CA TYR A 158 -1.50 -15.82 5.92
C TYR A 158 -2.88 -15.91 5.26
N GLY A 159 -3.77 -16.68 5.86
CA GLY A 159 -5.10 -16.92 5.30
C GLY A 159 -6.17 -17.28 6.33
N PRO A 160 -7.40 -17.24 5.88
CA PRO A 160 -7.83 -16.80 4.53
C PRO A 160 -7.53 -15.31 4.26
N PRO A 161 -7.37 -14.90 3.00
CA PRO A 161 -7.01 -13.52 2.64
C PRO A 161 -8.00 -12.45 3.15
N ASP A 162 -9.26 -12.83 3.37
CA ASP A 162 -10.29 -11.94 3.96
C ASP A 162 -9.95 -11.48 5.39
N LEU A 163 -8.99 -12.14 6.03
CA LEU A 163 -8.49 -11.81 7.36
C LEU A 163 -7.25 -10.92 7.33
N VAL A 164 -6.93 -10.34 6.18
CA VAL A 164 -5.81 -9.40 6.01
C VAL A 164 -6.31 -8.10 5.38
N ILE A 165 -5.89 -6.99 5.95
CA ILE A 165 -6.24 -5.64 5.49
C ILE A 165 -4.97 -4.81 5.30
N GLY A 166 -4.91 -4.09 4.18
CA GLY A 166 -3.94 -3.05 3.94
C GLY A 166 -4.47 -1.69 4.40
N THR A 167 -3.56 -0.84 4.86
CA THR A 167 -3.86 0.54 5.24
C THR A 167 -2.78 1.44 4.67
N TRP A 168 -3.18 2.49 3.95
CA TRP A 168 -2.26 3.40 3.30
C TRP A 168 -2.52 4.82 3.81
N VAL A 169 -1.57 5.39 4.55
CA VAL A 169 -1.65 6.71 5.18
C VAL A 169 -0.89 7.71 4.33
N ALA A 170 -1.57 8.73 3.83
CA ALA A 170 -0.94 9.82 3.10
C ALA A 170 -0.15 10.72 4.06
N LEU A 171 1.13 10.92 3.81
CA LEU A 171 1.98 11.89 4.53
C LEU A 171 2.13 13.20 3.75
N ASP A 172 2.15 13.12 2.41
CA ASP A 172 2.01 14.26 1.50
C ASP A 172 0.64 14.23 0.83
N PRO A 173 0.19 15.33 0.20
CA PRO A 173 -0.96 15.28 -0.69
C PRO A 173 -0.75 14.22 -1.76
N ALA A 174 -1.62 13.22 -1.81
CA ALA A 174 -1.63 12.20 -2.85
C ALA A 174 -2.63 12.60 -3.94
N THR A 175 -2.12 12.90 -5.12
CA THR A 175 -2.89 13.43 -6.25
C THR A 175 -2.75 12.53 -7.47
N PRO A 176 -3.64 12.67 -8.47
CA PRO A 176 -3.50 11.95 -9.73
C PRO A 176 -2.16 12.16 -10.44
N SER A 177 -1.57 13.36 -10.30
CA SER A 177 -0.31 13.72 -10.96
C SER A 177 0.93 13.15 -10.29
N ASN A 178 0.90 12.91 -8.96
CA ASN A 178 2.06 12.40 -8.22
C ASN A 178 1.96 10.92 -7.84
N GLY A 179 0.97 10.20 -8.39
CA GLY A 179 0.84 8.76 -8.21
C GLY A 179 0.09 8.36 -6.96
N CYS A 180 -1.10 8.93 -6.73
CA CYS A 180 -2.03 8.44 -5.71
C CYS A 180 -2.49 7.01 -6.00
N MET A 181 -3.23 6.42 -5.08
CA MET A 181 -3.76 5.06 -5.24
C MET A 181 -4.86 5.03 -6.31
N HIS A 182 -4.87 3.95 -7.08
CA HIS A 182 -5.93 3.52 -7.98
C HIS A 182 -6.44 2.15 -7.53
N VAL A 183 -7.74 1.93 -7.62
CA VAL A 183 -8.39 0.69 -7.18
C VAL A 183 -9.46 0.25 -8.19
N ILE A 184 -9.72 -1.07 -8.25
CA ILE A 184 -10.87 -1.62 -8.95
C ILE A 184 -11.92 -2.03 -7.91
N PRO A 185 -13.00 -1.25 -7.70
CA PRO A 185 -14.02 -1.56 -6.70
C PRO A 185 -14.63 -2.94 -6.92
N GLY A 186 -14.79 -3.70 -5.83
CA GLY A 186 -15.38 -5.04 -5.87
C GLY A 186 -14.46 -6.16 -6.40
N SER A 187 -13.26 -5.84 -6.87
CA SER A 187 -12.34 -6.85 -7.43
C SER A 187 -11.90 -7.92 -6.41
N HIS A 188 -11.88 -7.60 -5.12
CA HIS A 188 -11.56 -8.54 -4.05
C HIS A 188 -12.50 -9.75 -4.01
N SER A 189 -13.78 -9.59 -4.39
CA SER A 189 -14.75 -10.67 -4.43
C SER A 189 -14.51 -11.68 -5.55
N ARG A 190 -13.61 -11.35 -6.49
CA ARG A 190 -13.21 -12.26 -7.59
C ARG A 190 -12.13 -13.28 -7.13
N GLY A 191 -11.73 -13.24 -5.87
CA GLY A 191 -10.76 -14.14 -5.26
C GLY A 191 -9.30 -13.84 -5.63
N PRO A 192 -8.36 -14.70 -5.16
CA PRO A 192 -6.95 -14.61 -5.49
C PRO A 192 -6.70 -14.77 -6.99
N LYS A 193 -5.70 -14.08 -7.50
CA LYS A 193 -5.25 -14.14 -8.90
C LYS A 193 -3.76 -14.41 -8.98
N ALA A 194 -3.31 -15.10 -10.02
CA ALA A 194 -1.90 -15.32 -10.28
C ALA A 194 -1.18 -13.98 -10.52
N HIS A 195 0.05 -13.90 -10.02
CA HIS A 195 0.95 -12.76 -10.20
C HIS A 195 2.18 -13.19 -10.96
N TYR A 196 2.79 -12.26 -11.68
CA TYR A 196 3.97 -12.47 -12.50
C TYR A 196 5.01 -11.39 -12.24
N HIS A 197 6.29 -11.68 -12.44
CA HIS A 197 7.36 -10.71 -12.41
C HIS A 197 7.60 -10.18 -13.82
N ASP A 198 7.03 -9.01 -14.11
CA ASP A 198 7.30 -8.25 -15.34
C ASP A 198 7.93 -6.90 -14.96
N ARG A 199 7.15 -5.84 -14.67
CA ARG A 199 7.67 -4.57 -14.14
C ARG A 199 7.90 -4.61 -12.63
N ASP A 200 7.13 -5.42 -11.94
CA ASP A 200 7.21 -5.77 -10.51
C ASP A 200 6.43 -7.08 -10.32
N CYS A 201 6.21 -7.57 -9.10
CA CYS A 201 5.20 -8.61 -8.87
C CYS A 201 3.81 -8.00 -9.09
N GLN A 202 3.11 -8.44 -10.13
CA GLN A 202 1.91 -7.81 -10.65
C GLN A 202 0.89 -8.82 -11.20
N LEU A 203 -0.34 -8.37 -11.33
CA LEU A 203 -1.37 -9.02 -12.15
C LEU A 203 -1.02 -8.83 -13.64
N PRO A 204 -1.40 -9.77 -14.54
CA PRO A 204 -1.30 -9.56 -15.98
C PRO A 204 -2.12 -8.32 -16.40
N ASP A 205 -1.53 -7.44 -17.19
CA ASP A 205 -2.15 -6.17 -17.56
C ASP A 205 -3.51 -6.34 -18.26
N GLU A 206 -3.65 -7.39 -19.06
CA GLU A 206 -4.89 -7.74 -19.77
C GLU A 206 -6.04 -8.21 -18.87
N THR A 207 -5.73 -8.56 -17.62
CA THR A 207 -6.75 -9.00 -16.65
C THR A 207 -7.34 -7.84 -15.84
N ILE A 208 -6.80 -6.63 -16.01
CA ILE A 208 -7.22 -5.46 -15.27
C ILE A 208 -8.42 -4.82 -15.96
N ASP A 209 -9.54 -4.74 -15.24
CA ASP A 209 -10.77 -4.07 -15.68
C ASP A 209 -10.62 -2.54 -15.51
N ILE A 210 -9.77 -1.94 -16.37
CA ILE A 210 -9.42 -0.51 -16.27
C ILE A 210 -10.62 0.42 -16.48
N ASP A 211 -11.71 -0.06 -17.06
CA ASP A 211 -12.94 0.72 -17.18
C ASP A 211 -13.67 0.89 -15.84
N GLN A 212 -13.29 0.10 -14.82
CA GLN A 212 -13.74 0.23 -13.44
C GLN A 212 -12.71 0.95 -12.54
N ASP A 213 -11.60 1.41 -13.09
CA ASP A 213 -10.56 2.11 -12.31
C ASP A 213 -11.11 3.36 -11.62
N VAL A 214 -10.77 3.50 -10.35
CA VAL A 214 -11.13 4.65 -9.52
C VAL A 214 -9.87 5.21 -8.87
N THR A 215 -9.61 6.48 -9.12
CA THR A 215 -8.54 7.24 -8.49
C THR A 215 -8.94 7.62 -7.06
N VAL A 216 -8.04 7.40 -6.09
CA VAL A 216 -8.26 7.70 -4.67
C VAL A 216 -7.25 8.75 -4.18
N PRO A 217 -7.49 10.06 -4.42
CA PRO A 217 -6.67 11.11 -3.86
C PRO A 217 -6.92 11.24 -2.35
N LEU A 218 -5.86 11.61 -1.60
CA LEU A 218 -5.93 11.83 -0.16
C LEU A 218 -5.09 13.05 0.23
N LYS A 219 -5.57 13.79 1.23
CA LYS A 219 -4.79 14.81 1.92
C LYS A 219 -3.87 14.16 2.96
N PRO A 220 -2.82 14.86 3.43
CA PRO A 220 -2.02 14.37 4.56
C PRO A 220 -2.91 14.05 5.77
N GLY A 221 -2.68 12.89 6.39
CA GLY A 221 -3.50 12.38 7.48
C GLY A 221 -4.74 11.59 7.05
N GLY A 222 -5.05 11.57 5.74
CA GLY A 222 -6.05 10.68 5.16
C GLY A 222 -5.55 9.24 5.05
N VAL A 223 -6.45 8.28 5.14
CA VAL A 223 -6.14 6.83 5.09
C VAL A 223 -7.05 6.10 4.13
N LEU A 224 -6.47 5.28 3.28
CA LEU A 224 -7.15 4.24 2.51
C LEU A 224 -7.03 2.91 3.26
N PHE A 225 -8.15 2.30 3.60
CA PHE A 225 -8.26 0.94 4.14
C PHE A 225 -8.73 0.02 3.01
N PHE A 226 -8.05 -1.08 2.76
CA PHE A 226 -8.38 -1.93 1.61
C PHE A 226 -8.11 -3.41 1.89
N HIS A 227 -8.94 -4.23 1.27
CA HIS A 227 -8.89 -5.69 1.36
C HIS A 227 -7.63 -6.24 0.67
N ALA A 228 -7.01 -7.28 1.24
CA ALA A 228 -5.79 -7.87 0.69
C ALA A 228 -5.92 -8.37 -0.76
N LEU A 229 -7.13 -8.69 -1.21
CA LEU A 229 -7.41 -9.13 -2.58
C LEU A 229 -7.93 -8.01 -3.50
N LEU A 230 -7.99 -6.76 -3.02
CA LEU A 230 -8.37 -5.64 -3.89
C LEU A 230 -7.29 -5.42 -4.97
N HIS A 231 -7.71 -5.36 -6.24
CA HIS A 231 -6.80 -4.94 -7.30
C HIS A 231 -6.51 -3.45 -7.12
N HIS A 232 -5.25 -3.12 -6.91
CA HIS A 232 -4.82 -1.74 -6.73
C HIS A 232 -3.43 -1.52 -7.34
N GLY A 233 -3.13 -0.27 -7.61
CA GLY A 233 -1.84 0.13 -8.15
C GLY A 233 -1.60 1.62 -7.96
N THR A 234 -0.40 2.09 -8.27
CA THR A 234 -0.08 3.52 -8.25
C THR A 234 0.74 3.88 -9.47
N PRO A 235 0.26 4.84 -10.31
CA PRO A 235 1.04 5.30 -11.46
C PRO A 235 2.35 5.98 -11.04
N PRO A 236 3.28 6.21 -11.98
CA PRO A 236 4.49 6.98 -11.70
C PRO A 236 4.17 8.39 -11.23
N ASN A 237 5.08 8.98 -10.44
CA ASN A 237 5.03 10.40 -10.14
C ASN A 237 5.54 11.22 -11.35
N ARG A 238 4.66 12.01 -11.96
CA ARG A 238 4.95 12.89 -13.11
C ARG A 238 4.90 14.37 -12.74
N SER A 239 4.88 14.68 -11.45
CA SER A 239 4.79 16.04 -10.93
C SER A 239 6.08 16.50 -10.26
N PRO A 240 6.25 17.80 -10.01
CA PRO A 240 7.35 18.32 -9.20
C PRO A 240 7.17 18.04 -7.70
N ASP A 241 6.02 17.53 -7.28
CA ASP A 241 5.71 17.31 -5.87
C ASP A 241 6.05 15.88 -5.46
N ARG A 242 6.63 15.72 -4.27
CA ARG A 242 6.83 14.41 -3.64
C ARG A 242 5.50 13.80 -3.25
N ARG A 243 5.47 12.47 -3.18
CA ARG A 243 4.39 11.72 -2.58
C ARG A 243 4.96 10.65 -1.64
N ARG A 244 4.86 10.89 -0.33
CA ARG A 244 5.24 9.95 0.73
C ARG A 244 4.00 9.41 1.40
N ALA A 245 4.04 8.13 1.72
CA ALA A 245 3.00 7.45 2.45
C ALA A 245 3.61 6.37 3.34
N VAL A 246 2.95 6.03 4.43
CA VAL A 246 3.23 4.81 5.18
C VAL A 246 2.09 3.82 4.98
N GLN A 247 2.45 2.57 4.80
CA GLN A 247 1.51 1.47 4.60
C GLN A 247 1.73 0.43 5.69
N PHE A 248 0.63 0.00 6.29
CA PHE A 248 0.65 -1.09 7.25
C PHE A 248 -0.31 -2.18 6.80
N HIS A 249 0.10 -3.42 6.95
CA HIS A 249 -0.79 -4.56 6.83
C HIS A 249 -1.08 -5.12 8.21
N TYR A 250 -2.34 -5.39 8.44
CA TYR A 250 -2.80 -6.07 9.64
C TYR A 250 -3.48 -7.37 9.26
N ARG A 251 -3.27 -8.38 10.08
CA ARG A 251 -4.03 -9.62 10.01
C ARG A 251 -4.91 -9.80 11.24
N SER A 252 -6.02 -10.47 11.07
CA SER A 252 -6.76 -11.01 12.19
C SER A 252 -5.85 -11.92 13.06
N VAL A 253 -6.01 -11.88 14.37
CA VAL A 253 -5.37 -12.87 15.25
C VAL A 253 -5.81 -14.30 14.93
N ASN A 254 -6.96 -14.47 14.27
CA ASN A 254 -7.50 -15.76 13.82
C ASN A 254 -6.94 -16.23 12.45
N ALA A 255 -6.21 -15.36 11.74
CA ALA A 255 -5.56 -15.77 10.50
C ALA A 255 -4.41 -16.73 10.81
N ARG A 256 -4.39 -17.87 10.11
CA ARG A 256 -3.32 -18.84 10.26
C ARG A 256 -2.20 -18.61 9.26
N LYS A 257 -1.00 -19.01 9.61
CA LYS A 257 0.11 -19.06 8.66
C LYS A 257 -0.16 -20.20 7.65
N LEU A 258 0.05 -19.89 6.37
CA LEU A 258 -0.07 -20.84 5.26
C LEU A 258 1.30 -21.42 4.93
N SER A 259 1.32 -22.67 4.46
CA SER A 259 2.51 -23.19 3.80
C SER A 259 2.70 -22.50 2.44
N LEU A 260 3.90 -22.61 1.89
CA LEU A 260 4.19 -22.12 0.55
C LEU A 260 3.31 -22.81 -0.51
N GLU A 261 3.02 -24.10 -0.32
CA GLU A 261 2.16 -24.87 -1.20
C GLU A 261 0.71 -24.39 -1.17
N GLU A 262 0.15 -24.11 0.01
CA GLU A 262 -1.19 -23.54 0.17
C GLU A 262 -1.29 -22.15 -0.46
N ASN A 263 -0.29 -21.30 -0.25
CA ASN A 263 -0.24 -19.97 -0.85
C ASN A 263 -0.14 -20.07 -2.39
N ARG A 264 0.73 -20.94 -2.88
CA ARG A 264 0.87 -21.24 -4.30
C ARG A 264 -0.45 -21.71 -4.91
N ALA A 265 -1.14 -22.64 -4.26
CA ALA A 265 -2.42 -23.16 -4.76
C ALA A 265 -3.50 -22.06 -4.90
N MET A 266 -3.45 -21.02 -4.07
CA MET A 266 -4.39 -19.89 -4.15
C MET A 266 -4.05 -18.89 -5.27
N PHE A 267 -2.77 -18.63 -5.53
CA PHE A 267 -2.31 -17.60 -6.45
C PHE A 267 -1.70 -18.16 -7.74
N HIS A 268 -1.99 -19.41 -8.07
CA HIS A 268 -1.55 -20.09 -9.28
C HIS A 268 -2.67 -20.13 -10.32
N ASP A 269 -2.29 -20.06 -11.60
CA ASP A 269 -3.17 -20.38 -12.73
C ASP A 269 -2.49 -21.35 -13.72
N GLU A 270 -3.11 -21.55 -14.88
CA GLU A 270 -2.60 -22.43 -15.94
C GLU A 270 -1.25 -21.99 -16.53
N HIS A 271 -0.88 -20.72 -16.37
CA HIS A 271 0.38 -20.14 -16.86
C HIS A 271 1.49 -20.14 -15.81
N GLY A 272 1.17 -20.48 -14.56
CA GLY A 272 2.17 -20.61 -13.51
C GLY A 272 1.88 -19.81 -12.24
N TRP A 273 2.95 -19.46 -11.53
CA TRP A 273 2.93 -18.75 -10.27
C TRP A 273 4.25 -18.02 -10.08
N ALA A 274 4.21 -16.76 -9.67
CA ALA A 274 5.35 -16.04 -9.17
C ALA A 274 5.26 -15.88 -7.66
N ALA A 275 6.32 -16.25 -6.93
CA ALA A 275 6.42 -15.92 -5.52
C ALA A 275 6.60 -14.41 -5.37
N CYS A 276 5.57 -13.71 -4.98
CA CYS A 276 5.70 -12.36 -4.48
C CYS A 276 6.27 -12.45 -3.06
N ASN A 277 7.57 -12.26 -2.91
CA ASN A 277 8.22 -12.32 -1.61
C ASN A 277 7.90 -11.06 -0.80
N GLY A 278 6.98 -11.17 0.15
CA GLY A 278 6.73 -10.17 1.16
C GLY A 278 7.51 -10.47 2.44
N TRP A 279 8.16 -9.46 3.01
CA TRP A 279 8.67 -9.54 4.37
C TRP A 279 7.53 -9.24 5.35
N SER A 280 7.39 -10.03 6.40
CA SER A 280 6.30 -9.87 7.36
C SER A 280 6.75 -10.06 8.80
N TYR A 281 6.10 -9.32 9.69
CA TYR A 281 6.15 -9.52 11.14
C TYR A 281 5.06 -10.44 11.64
N ASP A 282 5.15 -10.74 12.92
CA ASP A 282 4.06 -11.28 13.72
C ASP A 282 4.00 -10.55 15.07
N ILE A 283 3.70 -9.25 15.02
CA ILE A 283 3.65 -8.39 16.20
C ILE A 283 2.20 -8.21 16.65
N PRO A 284 1.79 -8.76 17.80
CA PRO A 284 0.46 -8.52 18.36
C PRO A 284 0.27 -7.04 18.70
N VAL A 285 -0.78 -6.43 18.19
CA VAL A 285 -1.20 -5.07 18.58
C VAL A 285 -2.29 -5.21 19.62
N ARG A 286 -1.89 -5.26 20.90
CA ARG A 286 -2.83 -5.35 22.03
C ARG A 286 -3.50 -4.01 22.28
N LYS A 287 -4.79 -4.04 22.71
CA LYS A 287 -5.42 -2.85 23.31
C LYS A 287 -4.58 -2.39 24.49
N VAL A 288 -4.28 -1.09 24.53
CA VAL A 288 -3.77 -0.49 25.76
C VAL A 288 -4.93 -0.52 26.76
N PRO A 289 -4.77 -1.07 27.97
CA PRO A 289 -5.79 -0.96 29.00
C PRO A 289 -6.10 0.52 29.25
N THR A 290 -7.37 0.88 29.18
CA THR A 290 -7.89 2.22 29.53
C THR A 290 -7.76 2.45 31.03
#